data_9ceb4ad5177883dbc30bd8ff4935a27b
#
_entry.id   9ceb4ad5177883dbc30bd8ff4935a27b
#
_cell.length_a   1.000
_cell.length_b   1.000
_cell.length_c   1.000
_cell.angle_alpha   90.00
_cell.angle_beta   90.00
_cell.angle_gamma   90.00
#
_symmetry.space_group_name_H-M   'P 1'
#
loop_
_entity.id
_entity.type
_entity.pdbx_description
1 polymer ?
#
loop_
_entity_poly.entity_id
_entity_poly.type
_entity_poly.pdbx_seq_one_letter_code
_entity_poly.pdbx_strand_id
1 'polypeptide(L)'
;MQRIREAAEKAKIELSSAITTEINLPYIATGKDGPKHLLYVLSRAKFNELTGHLVEQTIEPVKAALSDSGLTAAQISKVLMVGGSSRIPAVQEAVKAFMGKEPFKGINPDECVAMGACLQGGVLAGTVKGLLLLDVTPLSLGLETVGGVCTRLIERNTPIPITKSQIFTTASSFQSSVEINVLQGERPMARQNKSLGKFKLNGIRRAPRGVPQIEVTFTIDANGIVNVSAMDKDTGKRQEITIQGSSNMSREEIERAVREAQQYAAEDARARADAQVSDRLESLLYRSEEIRKRMDKEQRKQLDEAVKTARRALRHKDAGEMNAAADALEAVIGTQDTADNAM
;
A
#
# COMPACT_ATOMS: atom_id res chain seq x y z
N MET A 1 13.96 36.58 5.68
CA MET A 1 13.10 35.56 5.01
C MET A 1 11.73 35.45 5.68
N GLN A 2 11.62 35.37 7.01
CA GLN A 2 10.32 35.21 7.72
C GLN A 2 9.31 36.29 7.36
N ARG A 3 9.70 37.59 7.42
CA ARG A 3 8.85 38.74 7.05
C ARG A 3 8.27 38.63 5.62
N ILE A 4 9.03 38.08 4.66
CA ILE A 4 8.56 37.91 3.29
C ILE A 4 7.48 36.81 3.24
N ARG A 5 7.68 35.70 3.98
CA ARG A 5 6.67 34.62 4.03
C ARG A 5 5.37 35.10 4.65
N GLU A 6 5.43 35.82 5.74
CA GLU A 6 4.24 36.39 6.41
C GLU A 6 3.49 37.38 5.49
N ALA A 7 4.23 38.24 4.77
CA ALA A 7 3.64 39.17 3.83
C ALA A 7 3.02 38.45 2.61
N ALA A 8 3.67 37.39 2.11
CA ALA A 8 3.12 36.57 1.02
C ALA A 8 1.86 35.82 1.47
N GLU A 9 1.84 35.26 2.68
CA GLU A 9 0.65 34.59 3.26
C GLU A 9 -0.51 35.59 3.41
N LYS A 10 -0.24 36.78 3.96
CA LYS A 10 -1.23 37.84 4.06
C LYS A 10 -1.77 38.24 2.69
N ALA A 11 -0.89 38.43 1.71
CA ALA A 11 -1.29 38.78 0.34
C ALA A 11 -2.15 37.69 -0.30
N LYS A 12 -1.81 36.40 -0.11
CA LYS A 12 -2.63 35.26 -0.56
C LYS A 12 -4.04 35.31 0.02
N ILE A 13 -4.18 35.57 1.32
CA ILE A 13 -5.47 35.67 2.00
C ILE A 13 -6.29 36.86 1.44
N GLU A 14 -5.69 38.04 1.32
CA GLU A 14 -6.34 39.25 0.79
C GLU A 14 -6.80 39.06 -0.64
N LEU A 15 -6.00 38.40 -1.49
CA LEU A 15 -6.34 38.12 -2.89
C LEU A 15 -7.51 37.13 -3.05
N SER A 16 -7.96 36.45 -1.99
CA SER A 16 -9.19 35.66 -2.05
C SER A 16 -10.44 36.55 -2.16
N SER A 17 -10.41 37.76 -1.66
CA SER A 17 -11.50 38.73 -1.72
C SER A 17 -11.21 39.97 -2.60
N ALA A 18 -9.96 40.44 -2.61
CA ALA A 18 -9.53 41.60 -3.40
C ALA A 18 -8.94 41.19 -4.76
N ILE A 19 -8.93 42.08 -5.74
CA ILE A 19 -8.32 41.91 -7.08
C ILE A 19 -6.81 42.19 -7.03
N THR A 20 -6.39 43.10 -6.14
CA THR A 20 -4.99 43.51 -5.93
C THR A 20 -4.71 43.67 -4.45
N THR A 21 -3.46 43.49 -4.08
CA THR A 21 -2.95 43.78 -2.72
C THR A 21 -1.54 44.36 -2.78
N GLU A 22 -1.17 45.14 -1.77
CA GLU A 22 0.15 45.76 -1.67
C GLU A 22 0.99 45.03 -0.62
N ILE A 23 2.17 44.57 -1.02
CA ILE A 23 3.21 44.01 -0.15
C ILE A 23 4.19 45.17 0.13
N ASN A 24 4.18 45.69 1.38
CA ASN A 24 5.06 46.76 1.81
C ASN A 24 5.91 46.31 2.98
N LEU A 25 7.20 46.10 2.72
CA LEU A 25 8.18 45.66 3.73
C LEU A 25 9.31 46.68 3.81
N PRO A 26 9.20 47.67 4.68
CA PRO A 26 10.27 48.61 4.90
C PRO A 26 11.47 47.96 5.58
N TYR A 27 12.66 48.43 5.28
CA TYR A 27 13.94 47.99 5.88
C TYR A 27 14.15 46.49 5.73
N ILE A 28 13.95 45.93 4.54
CA ILE A 28 14.06 44.47 4.31
C ILE A 28 15.50 44.00 4.20
N ALA A 29 16.40 44.89 3.77
CA ALA A 29 17.82 44.64 3.64
C ALA A 29 18.61 45.95 3.78
N THR A 30 19.91 45.87 4.05
CA THR A 30 20.82 46.99 4.01
C THR A 30 21.79 46.80 2.83
N GLY A 31 21.82 47.76 1.93
CA GLY A 31 22.75 47.78 0.79
C GLY A 31 23.85 48.81 1.00
N LYS A 32 24.77 48.95 0.03
CA LYS A 32 25.85 49.95 0.04
C LYS A 32 25.31 51.37 0.05
N ASP A 33 24.16 51.58 -0.53
CA ASP A 33 23.50 52.89 -0.69
C ASP A 33 22.45 53.16 0.41
N GLY A 34 22.43 52.39 1.47
CA GLY A 34 21.52 52.55 2.60
C GLY A 34 20.44 51.45 2.68
N PRO A 35 19.39 51.67 3.50
CA PRO A 35 18.32 50.70 3.70
C PRO A 35 17.48 50.50 2.44
N LYS A 36 17.16 49.22 2.16
CA LYS A 36 16.28 48.83 1.04
C LYS A 36 14.90 48.49 1.55
N HIS A 37 13.90 48.84 0.75
CA HIS A 37 12.49 48.56 1.02
C HIS A 37 11.94 47.70 -0.12
N LEU A 38 10.98 46.78 0.20
CA LEU A 38 10.22 46.07 -0.81
C LEU A 38 8.81 46.62 -0.83
N LEU A 39 8.45 47.25 -1.96
CA LEU A 39 7.08 47.67 -2.26
C LEU A 39 6.66 46.96 -3.56
N TYR A 40 5.60 46.19 -3.50
CA TYR A 40 5.13 45.43 -4.65
C TYR A 40 3.60 45.31 -4.64
N VAL A 41 2.96 45.66 -5.75
CA VAL A 41 1.51 45.46 -5.94
C VAL A 41 1.31 44.12 -6.65
N LEU A 42 0.69 43.17 -5.97
CA LEU A 42 0.37 41.88 -6.50
C LEU A 42 -1.08 41.82 -6.91
N SER A 43 -1.36 41.47 -8.17
CA SER A 43 -2.72 41.21 -8.65
C SER A 43 -3.10 39.76 -8.50
N ARG A 44 -4.40 39.47 -8.35
CA ARG A 44 -4.94 38.07 -8.34
C ARG A 44 -4.58 37.34 -9.63
N ALA A 45 -4.59 38.01 -10.79
CA ALA A 45 -4.19 37.42 -12.06
C ALA A 45 -2.74 36.91 -12.02
N LYS A 46 -1.80 37.75 -11.49
CA LYS A 46 -0.39 37.35 -11.34
C LYS A 46 -0.22 36.25 -10.30
N PHE A 47 -0.96 36.30 -9.21
CA PHE A 47 -1.00 35.24 -8.22
C PHE A 47 -1.46 33.91 -8.84
N ASN A 48 -2.57 33.92 -9.61
CA ASN A 48 -3.06 32.72 -10.29
C ASN A 48 -2.06 32.16 -11.32
N GLU A 49 -1.39 33.04 -12.08
CA GLU A 49 -0.31 32.63 -12.99
C GLU A 49 0.81 31.88 -12.27
N LEU A 50 1.25 32.39 -11.13
CA LEU A 50 2.33 31.80 -10.35
C LEU A 50 1.93 30.49 -9.66
N THR A 51 0.66 30.33 -9.30
CA THR A 51 0.16 29.19 -8.48
C THR A 51 -0.72 28.21 -9.26
N GLY A 52 -0.98 28.44 -10.54
CA GLY A 52 -1.89 27.65 -11.37
C GLY A 52 -1.54 26.15 -11.35
N HIS A 53 -0.27 25.82 -11.45
CA HIS A 53 0.20 24.43 -11.37
C HIS A 53 -0.15 23.75 -10.05
N LEU A 54 -0.19 24.47 -8.93
CA LEU A 54 -0.61 23.93 -7.63
C LEU A 54 -2.12 23.67 -7.61
N VAL A 55 -2.90 24.55 -8.24
CA VAL A 55 -4.36 24.35 -8.37
C VAL A 55 -4.66 23.11 -9.21
N GLU A 56 -3.96 22.92 -10.34
CA GLU A 56 -4.10 21.73 -11.19
C GLU A 56 -3.79 20.45 -10.42
N GLN A 57 -2.72 20.45 -9.62
CA GLN A 57 -2.34 19.30 -8.79
C GLN A 57 -3.41 18.92 -7.76
N THR A 58 -4.28 19.84 -7.32
CA THR A 58 -5.36 19.50 -6.37
C THR A 58 -6.47 18.67 -7.00
N ILE A 59 -6.62 18.69 -8.33
CA ILE A 59 -7.66 17.94 -9.03
C ILE A 59 -7.30 16.47 -9.19
N GLU A 60 -6.04 16.10 -9.22
CA GLU A 60 -5.61 14.69 -9.36
C GLU A 60 -6.11 13.79 -8.22
N PRO A 61 -6.00 14.17 -6.92
CA PRO A 61 -6.60 13.39 -5.84
C PRO A 61 -8.12 13.27 -5.93
N VAL A 62 -8.81 14.31 -6.45
CA VAL A 62 -10.27 14.28 -6.64
C VAL A 62 -10.65 13.25 -7.70
N LYS A 63 -9.92 13.21 -8.82
CA LYS A 63 -10.09 12.20 -9.87
C LYS A 63 -9.87 10.79 -9.33
N ALA A 64 -8.79 10.59 -8.58
CA ALA A 64 -8.47 9.30 -8.00
C ALA A 64 -9.57 8.83 -7.04
N ALA A 65 -10.06 9.70 -6.16
CA ALA A 65 -11.13 9.37 -5.22
C ALA A 65 -12.44 9.01 -5.91
N LEU A 66 -12.82 9.75 -6.97
CA LEU A 66 -13.98 9.41 -7.79
C LEU A 66 -13.82 8.04 -8.48
N SER A 67 -12.67 7.80 -9.10
CA SER A 67 -12.36 6.52 -9.74
C SER A 67 -12.43 5.36 -8.75
N ASP A 68 -11.84 5.50 -7.58
CA ASP A 68 -11.81 4.47 -6.54
C ASP A 68 -13.20 4.18 -5.96
N SER A 69 -14.07 5.21 -5.87
CA SER A 69 -15.43 5.05 -5.39
C SER A 69 -16.37 4.38 -6.41
N GLY A 70 -15.99 4.31 -7.68
CA GLY A 70 -16.85 3.88 -8.79
C GLY A 70 -18.01 4.84 -9.09
N LEU A 71 -17.99 6.05 -8.51
CA LEU A 71 -19.04 7.07 -8.69
C LEU A 71 -18.64 8.05 -9.78
N THR A 72 -19.64 8.62 -10.44
CA THR A 72 -19.49 9.76 -11.35
C THR A 72 -19.71 11.08 -10.60
N ALA A 73 -19.17 12.18 -11.12
CA ALA A 73 -19.39 13.53 -10.55
C ALA A 73 -20.88 13.89 -10.46
N ALA A 74 -21.72 13.37 -11.36
CA ALA A 74 -23.16 13.58 -11.34
C ALA A 74 -23.85 12.94 -10.12
N GLN A 75 -23.36 11.79 -9.67
CA GLN A 75 -23.88 11.06 -8.51
C GLN A 75 -23.48 11.64 -7.16
N ILE A 76 -22.48 12.54 -7.12
CA ILE A 76 -22.10 13.26 -5.91
C ILE A 76 -23.18 14.31 -5.60
N SER A 77 -23.82 14.23 -4.46
CA SER A 77 -24.90 15.14 -4.07
C SER A 77 -24.38 16.54 -3.72
N LYS A 78 -23.28 16.65 -2.97
CA LYS A 78 -22.69 17.92 -2.52
C LYS A 78 -21.17 17.85 -2.53
N VAL A 79 -20.54 18.98 -2.84
CA VAL A 79 -19.09 19.18 -2.75
C VAL A 79 -18.84 20.15 -1.60
N LEU A 80 -18.15 19.71 -0.56
CA LEU A 80 -17.77 20.53 0.59
C LEU A 80 -16.33 21.01 0.42
N MET A 81 -16.12 22.31 0.56
CA MET A 81 -14.79 22.91 0.54
C MET A 81 -14.31 23.07 1.99
N VAL A 82 -13.15 22.50 2.31
CA VAL A 82 -12.59 22.45 3.66
C VAL A 82 -11.19 23.05 3.69
N GLY A 83 -10.88 23.81 4.76
CA GLY A 83 -9.59 24.46 4.96
C GLY A 83 -9.46 25.82 4.27
N GLY A 84 -8.62 26.71 4.81
CA GLY A 84 -8.50 28.11 4.38
C GLY A 84 -8.10 28.28 2.92
N SER A 85 -7.27 27.40 2.34
CA SER A 85 -6.87 27.46 0.92
C SER A 85 -8.03 27.20 -0.05
N SER A 86 -9.11 26.56 0.39
CA SER A 86 -10.32 26.37 -0.41
C SER A 86 -11.10 27.67 -0.64
N ARG A 87 -10.72 28.76 0.03
CA ARG A 87 -11.26 30.10 -0.23
C ARG A 87 -10.69 30.77 -1.49
N ILE A 88 -9.58 30.28 -2.02
CA ILE A 88 -8.93 30.79 -3.23
C ILE A 88 -9.89 30.60 -4.41
N PRO A 89 -10.29 31.68 -5.12
CA PRO A 89 -11.24 31.56 -6.22
C PRO A 89 -10.86 30.57 -7.31
N ALA A 90 -9.58 30.54 -7.71
CA ALA A 90 -9.08 29.60 -8.71
C ALA A 90 -9.27 28.13 -8.29
N VAL A 91 -9.16 27.81 -7.01
CA VAL A 91 -9.41 26.44 -6.48
C VAL A 91 -10.91 26.12 -6.57
N GLN A 92 -11.78 27.05 -6.19
CA GLN A 92 -13.23 26.86 -6.28
C GLN A 92 -13.69 26.67 -7.73
N GLU A 93 -13.16 27.48 -8.65
CA GLU A 93 -13.45 27.38 -10.09
C GLU A 93 -12.98 26.06 -10.69
N ALA A 94 -11.77 25.60 -10.34
CA ALA A 94 -11.23 24.32 -10.80
C ALA A 94 -12.10 23.15 -10.33
N VAL A 95 -12.48 23.12 -9.04
CA VAL A 95 -13.37 22.09 -8.49
C VAL A 95 -14.75 22.15 -9.13
N LYS A 96 -15.33 23.34 -9.31
CA LYS A 96 -16.60 23.54 -10.00
C LYS A 96 -16.55 23.04 -11.43
N ALA A 97 -15.52 23.39 -12.18
CA ALA A 97 -15.33 22.95 -13.56
C ALA A 97 -15.22 21.43 -13.66
N PHE A 98 -14.48 20.79 -12.75
CA PHE A 98 -14.29 19.34 -12.74
C PHE A 98 -15.57 18.58 -12.30
N MET A 99 -16.23 19.04 -11.23
CA MET A 99 -17.42 18.38 -10.68
C MET A 99 -18.72 18.73 -11.42
N GLY A 100 -18.72 19.76 -12.27
CA GLY A 100 -19.91 20.24 -12.97
C GLY A 100 -20.97 20.87 -12.08
N LYS A 101 -20.63 21.23 -10.84
CA LYS A 101 -21.57 21.82 -9.86
C LYS A 101 -20.86 22.79 -8.89
N GLU A 102 -21.62 23.75 -8.38
CA GLU A 102 -21.14 24.69 -7.38
C GLU A 102 -20.78 23.98 -6.06
N PRO A 103 -19.64 24.32 -5.44
CA PRO A 103 -19.36 23.93 -4.08
C PRO A 103 -20.42 24.42 -3.09
N PHE A 104 -20.76 23.59 -2.11
CA PHE A 104 -21.76 23.95 -1.11
C PHE A 104 -21.21 25.01 -0.15
N LYS A 105 -21.93 26.12 -0.01
CA LYS A 105 -21.50 27.31 0.76
C LYS A 105 -22.07 27.37 2.19
N GLY A 106 -22.84 26.36 2.61
CA GLY A 106 -23.53 26.35 3.90
C GLY A 106 -22.66 26.01 5.13
N ILE A 107 -21.37 25.76 4.92
CA ILE A 107 -20.42 25.42 6.00
C ILE A 107 -19.19 26.32 5.86
N ASN A 108 -18.72 26.87 7.01
CA ASN A 108 -17.48 27.62 7.05
C ASN A 108 -16.29 26.68 6.84
N PRO A 109 -15.45 26.85 5.78
CA PRO A 109 -14.32 25.96 5.50
C PRO A 109 -13.30 25.86 6.64
N ASP A 110 -13.14 26.90 7.45
CA ASP A 110 -12.17 26.95 8.55
C ASP A 110 -12.66 26.18 9.78
N GLU A 111 -13.98 26.04 9.95
CA GLU A 111 -14.62 25.39 11.10
C GLU A 111 -15.05 23.96 10.81
N CYS A 112 -15.07 23.55 9.56
CA CYS A 112 -15.61 22.26 9.11
C CYS A 112 -14.99 21.07 9.85
N VAL A 113 -13.67 21.09 10.06
CA VAL A 113 -12.95 20.02 10.80
C VAL A 113 -13.36 19.97 12.26
N ALA A 114 -13.48 21.14 12.93
CA ALA A 114 -13.92 21.21 14.32
C ALA A 114 -15.37 20.73 14.48
N MET A 115 -16.26 21.08 13.55
CA MET A 115 -17.63 20.59 13.51
C MET A 115 -17.68 19.06 13.32
N GLY A 116 -16.88 18.53 12.41
CA GLY A 116 -16.75 17.08 12.18
C GLY A 116 -16.24 16.34 13.42
N ALA A 117 -15.23 16.87 14.09
CA ALA A 117 -14.69 16.32 15.31
C ALA A 117 -15.73 16.31 16.45
N CYS A 118 -16.51 17.38 16.57
CA CYS A 118 -17.60 17.48 17.55
C CYS A 118 -18.69 16.42 17.28
N LEU A 119 -19.09 16.24 16.01
CA LEU A 119 -20.06 15.22 15.62
C LEU A 119 -19.54 13.81 15.92
N GLN A 120 -18.29 13.53 15.61
CA GLN A 120 -17.66 12.23 15.91
C GLN A 120 -17.58 11.98 17.42
N GLY A 121 -17.24 13.01 18.22
CA GLY A 121 -17.29 12.94 19.68
C GLY A 121 -18.69 12.61 20.19
N GLY A 122 -19.73 13.21 19.61
CA GLY A 122 -21.12 12.92 19.92
C GLY A 122 -21.55 11.48 19.56
N VAL A 123 -21.04 10.93 18.45
CA VAL A 123 -21.25 9.52 18.07
C VAL A 123 -20.61 8.59 19.09
N LEU A 124 -19.35 8.84 19.47
CA LEU A 124 -18.61 8.04 20.47
C LEU A 124 -19.27 8.11 21.86
N ALA A 125 -19.81 9.27 22.23
CA ALA A 125 -20.57 9.45 23.48
C ALA A 125 -22.01 8.87 23.42
N GLY A 126 -22.47 8.39 22.25
CA GLY A 126 -23.81 7.85 22.05
C GLY A 126 -24.94 8.91 22.02
N THR A 127 -24.59 10.21 21.97
CA THR A 127 -25.55 11.32 21.89
C THR A 127 -26.04 11.60 20.48
N VAL A 128 -25.20 11.31 19.47
CA VAL A 128 -25.54 11.39 18.05
C VAL A 128 -25.76 9.97 17.51
N LYS A 129 -26.96 9.71 16.97
CA LYS A 129 -27.35 8.42 16.41
C LYS A 129 -27.59 8.54 14.92
N GLY A 130 -27.36 7.43 14.17
CA GLY A 130 -27.62 7.37 12.73
C GLY A 130 -26.53 7.96 11.86
N LEU A 131 -25.41 8.40 12.42
CA LEU A 131 -24.20 8.77 11.70
C LEU A 131 -23.18 7.65 11.82
N LEU A 132 -22.70 7.12 10.70
CA LEU A 132 -21.65 6.12 10.61
C LEU A 132 -20.49 6.71 9.83
N LEU A 133 -19.33 6.86 10.46
CA LEU A 133 -18.07 7.16 9.80
C LEU A 133 -17.33 5.84 9.58
N LEU A 134 -17.04 5.52 8.34
CA LEU A 134 -16.19 4.40 7.95
C LEU A 134 -14.92 4.96 7.31
N ASP A 135 -13.80 4.72 7.95
CA ASP A 135 -12.50 4.96 7.38
C ASP A 135 -12.06 3.78 6.53
N VAL A 136 -11.08 3.98 5.64
CA VAL A 136 -10.56 2.92 4.77
C VAL A 136 -9.04 2.88 4.82
N THR A 137 -8.48 1.71 4.52
CA THR A 137 -7.04 1.54 4.38
C THR A 137 -6.54 2.25 3.12
N PRO A 138 -5.51 3.12 3.20
CA PRO A 138 -4.99 3.84 2.03
C PRO A 138 -4.21 2.95 1.06
N LEU A 139 -3.61 1.88 1.56
CA LEU A 139 -2.82 0.90 0.82
C LEU A 139 -3.09 -0.51 1.34
N SER A 140 -2.87 -1.51 0.48
CA SER A 140 -2.95 -2.92 0.84
C SER A 140 -1.91 -3.29 1.91
N LEU A 141 -2.31 -4.19 2.81
CA LEU A 141 -1.45 -4.79 3.82
C LEU A 141 -1.28 -6.28 3.55
N GLY A 142 -0.08 -6.75 3.70
CA GLY A 142 0.26 -8.15 3.46
C GLY A 142 1.54 -8.56 4.17
N LEU A 143 2.02 -9.73 3.83
CA LEU A 143 3.29 -10.25 4.34
C LEU A 143 4.15 -10.84 3.21
N GLU A 144 5.44 -10.91 3.46
CA GLU A 144 6.39 -11.56 2.58
C GLU A 144 6.26 -13.07 2.67
N THR A 145 6.12 -13.71 1.52
CA THR A 145 6.05 -15.17 1.38
C THR A 145 7.21 -15.71 0.55
N VAL A 146 7.25 -17.00 0.34
CA VAL A 146 8.31 -17.69 -0.42
C VAL A 146 8.51 -17.03 -1.78
N GLY A 147 9.77 -16.93 -2.21
CA GLY A 147 10.13 -16.22 -3.44
C GLY A 147 10.14 -14.69 -3.34
N GLY A 148 9.99 -14.12 -2.13
CA GLY A 148 9.94 -12.66 -1.93
C GLY A 148 8.65 -12.02 -2.48
N VAL A 149 7.57 -12.79 -2.57
CA VAL A 149 6.25 -12.32 -3.02
C VAL A 149 5.52 -11.65 -1.85
N CYS A 150 4.81 -10.56 -2.13
CA CYS A 150 3.88 -9.94 -1.19
C CYS A 150 2.50 -10.61 -1.31
N THR A 151 2.11 -11.37 -0.30
CA THR A 151 0.75 -11.92 -0.20
C THR A 151 -0.11 -10.95 0.59
N ARG A 152 -1.11 -10.36 -0.07
CA ARG A 152 -2.03 -9.38 0.52
C ARG A 152 -3.10 -10.10 1.32
N LEU A 153 -3.40 -9.59 2.52
CA LEU A 153 -4.51 -10.04 3.36
C LEU A 153 -5.63 -9.00 3.41
N ILE A 154 -5.26 -7.71 3.44
CA ILE A 154 -6.21 -6.60 3.43
C ILE A 154 -5.90 -5.74 2.20
N GLU A 155 -6.86 -5.61 1.31
CA GLU A 155 -6.72 -4.78 0.10
C GLU A 155 -6.89 -3.30 0.45
N ARG A 156 -6.34 -2.40 -0.39
CA ARG A 156 -6.58 -0.96 -0.27
C ARG A 156 -8.08 -0.65 -0.32
N ASN A 157 -8.47 0.46 0.24
CA ASN A 157 -9.87 0.92 0.34
C ASN A 157 -10.80 -0.04 1.11
N THR A 158 -10.24 -0.96 1.90
CA THR A 158 -11.04 -1.80 2.80
C THR A 158 -11.49 -0.99 4.00
N PRO A 159 -12.82 -0.98 4.34
CA PRO A 159 -13.32 -0.30 5.53
C PRO A 159 -12.71 -0.83 6.83
N ILE A 160 -12.43 0.07 7.77
CA ILE A 160 -11.95 -0.25 9.12
C ILE A 160 -13.02 0.11 10.18
N PRO A 161 -13.05 -0.57 11.33
CA PRO A 161 -12.13 -1.63 11.78
C PRO A 161 -12.32 -2.95 11.04
N ILE A 162 -11.24 -3.73 10.88
CA ILE A 162 -11.28 -5.03 10.19
C ILE A 162 -10.28 -6.02 10.79
N THR A 163 -10.64 -7.31 10.76
CA THR A 163 -9.75 -8.43 11.07
C THR A 163 -9.78 -9.44 9.94
N LYS A 164 -8.60 -9.84 9.46
CA LYS A 164 -8.42 -10.88 8.43
C LYS A 164 -7.34 -11.85 8.88
N SER A 165 -7.62 -13.15 8.71
CA SER A 165 -6.69 -14.23 9.03
C SER A 165 -6.46 -15.10 7.80
N GLN A 166 -5.24 -15.61 7.66
CA GLN A 166 -4.87 -16.58 6.64
C GLN A 166 -3.85 -17.57 7.19
N ILE A 167 -3.94 -18.83 6.76
CA ILE A 167 -3.02 -19.88 7.16
C ILE A 167 -1.88 -19.93 6.14
N PHE A 168 -0.67 -19.90 6.67
CA PHE A 168 0.59 -20.06 5.95
C PHE A 168 1.32 -21.32 6.46
N THR A 169 2.39 -21.69 5.78
CA THR A 169 3.19 -22.84 6.14
C THR A 169 4.69 -22.53 6.06
N THR A 170 5.53 -23.48 6.46
CA THR A 170 6.99 -23.33 6.43
C THR A 170 7.55 -23.44 5.02
N ALA A 171 8.56 -22.62 4.72
CA ALA A 171 9.30 -22.61 3.46
C ALA A 171 10.30 -23.79 3.35
N SER A 172 10.78 -24.29 4.49
CA SER A 172 11.77 -25.36 4.56
C SER A 172 11.35 -26.44 5.56
N SER A 173 11.82 -27.68 5.33
CA SER A 173 11.59 -28.81 6.27
C SER A 173 12.31 -28.60 7.58
N PHE A 174 11.67 -29.05 8.66
CA PHE A 174 12.17 -29.01 10.03
C PHE A 174 12.54 -27.62 10.54
N GLN A 175 11.95 -26.59 9.94
CA GLN A 175 12.09 -25.20 10.34
C GLN A 175 11.47 -25.01 11.74
N SER A 176 12.25 -24.42 12.66
CA SER A 176 11.84 -24.21 14.06
C SER A 176 11.32 -22.80 14.35
N SER A 177 11.39 -21.90 13.35
CA SER A 177 10.90 -20.53 13.45
C SER A 177 10.56 -19.97 12.08
N VAL A 178 9.64 -18.98 12.03
CA VAL A 178 9.35 -18.20 10.84
C VAL A 178 9.50 -16.71 11.14
N GLU A 179 10.05 -15.96 10.20
CA GLU A 179 10.07 -14.49 10.22
C GLU A 179 8.88 -13.98 9.44
N ILE A 180 8.11 -13.09 10.05
CA ILE A 180 6.98 -12.42 9.44
C ILE A 180 7.40 -10.99 9.16
N ASN A 181 7.50 -10.62 7.88
CA ASN A 181 7.74 -9.26 7.41
C ASN A 181 6.41 -8.65 6.96
N VAL A 182 5.92 -7.68 7.74
CA VAL A 182 4.65 -6.98 7.47
C VAL A 182 4.90 -5.90 6.44
N LEU A 183 4.12 -5.91 5.36
CA LEU A 183 4.31 -5.05 4.19
C LEU A 183 3.07 -4.18 3.96
N GLN A 184 3.33 -2.95 3.48
CA GLN A 184 2.31 -2.03 2.99
C GLN A 184 2.65 -1.58 1.57
N GLY A 185 1.71 -1.71 0.64
CA GLY A 185 1.87 -1.26 -0.74
C GLY A 185 1.16 -2.14 -1.75
N GLU A 186 1.27 -1.73 -3.02
CA GLU A 186 0.52 -2.32 -4.13
C GLU A 186 1.38 -3.19 -5.05
N ARG A 187 2.67 -3.33 -4.79
CA ARG A 187 3.57 -4.11 -5.65
C ARG A 187 3.54 -5.59 -5.27
N PRO A 188 3.63 -6.52 -6.22
CA PRO A 188 3.61 -7.96 -5.94
C PRO A 188 4.89 -8.49 -5.29
N MET A 189 6.02 -7.80 -5.41
CA MET A 189 7.27 -8.21 -4.80
C MET A 189 7.51 -7.48 -3.46
N ALA A 190 7.87 -8.21 -2.42
CA ALA A 190 8.06 -7.68 -1.07
C ALA A 190 9.04 -6.51 -0.99
N ARG A 191 10.17 -6.58 -1.71
CA ARG A 191 11.21 -5.55 -1.75
C ARG A 191 10.75 -4.21 -2.32
N GLN A 192 9.63 -4.18 -3.03
CA GLN A 192 9.07 -3.00 -3.68
C GLN A 192 7.97 -2.33 -2.84
N ASN A 193 7.64 -2.94 -1.69
CA ASN A 193 6.68 -2.42 -0.73
C ASN A 193 7.39 -1.91 0.52
N LYS A 194 6.71 -1.07 1.31
CA LYS A 194 7.22 -0.59 2.59
C LYS A 194 7.09 -1.68 3.63
N SER A 195 8.20 -2.05 4.29
CA SER A 195 8.16 -2.88 5.49
C SER A 195 7.74 -2.04 6.69
N LEU A 196 6.64 -2.43 7.32
CA LEU A 196 6.13 -1.78 8.52
C LEU A 196 6.76 -2.34 9.80
N GLY A 197 7.29 -3.55 9.72
CA GLY A 197 7.97 -4.20 10.83
C GLY A 197 8.17 -5.69 10.57
N LYS A 198 9.09 -6.27 11.32
CA LYS A 198 9.40 -7.69 11.27
C LYS A 198 9.35 -8.29 12.66
N PHE A 199 8.84 -9.50 12.78
CA PHE A 199 8.89 -10.28 14.02
C PHE A 199 9.08 -11.75 13.72
N LYS A 200 9.52 -12.52 14.71
CA LYS A 200 9.87 -13.92 14.57
C LYS A 200 9.03 -14.78 15.50
N LEU A 201 8.27 -15.71 14.93
CA LEU A 201 7.60 -16.77 15.67
C LEU A 201 8.57 -17.93 15.85
N ASN A 202 8.91 -18.23 17.10
CA ASN A 202 9.82 -19.34 17.47
C ASN A 202 9.05 -20.50 18.06
N GLY A 203 9.65 -21.70 18.03
CA GLY A 203 9.10 -22.89 18.66
C GLY A 203 7.93 -23.49 17.90
N ILE A 204 7.90 -23.33 16.58
CA ILE A 204 6.95 -24.03 15.70
C ILE A 204 7.29 -25.52 15.64
N ARG A 205 6.27 -26.33 15.39
CA ARG A 205 6.43 -27.78 15.26
C ARG A 205 7.42 -28.12 14.14
N ARG A 206 8.42 -28.90 14.44
CA ARG A 206 9.35 -29.44 13.44
C ARG A 206 8.67 -30.53 12.62
N ALA A 207 8.38 -30.23 11.36
CA ALA A 207 7.73 -31.15 10.42
C ALA A 207 8.28 -30.92 9.02
N PRO A 208 7.97 -31.76 8.04
CA PRO A 208 8.26 -31.48 6.63
C PRO A 208 7.71 -30.16 6.17
N ARG A 209 8.31 -29.56 5.12
CA ARG A 209 7.80 -28.35 4.45
C ARG A 209 6.31 -28.51 4.12
N GLY A 210 5.53 -27.46 4.35
CA GLY A 210 4.11 -27.46 4.02
C GLY A 210 3.17 -28.04 5.08
N VAL A 211 3.71 -28.74 6.11
CA VAL A 211 2.89 -29.38 7.15
C VAL A 211 2.50 -28.43 8.29
N PRO A 212 3.41 -27.60 8.87
CA PRO A 212 3.03 -26.69 9.95
C PRO A 212 2.00 -25.66 9.46
N GLN A 213 0.99 -25.40 10.30
CA GLN A 213 -0.06 -24.42 10.03
C GLN A 213 0.14 -23.18 10.89
N ILE A 214 0.53 -22.09 10.25
CA ILE A 214 0.80 -20.82 10.91
C ILE A 214 -0.30 -19.84 10.51
N GLU A 215 -1.22 -19.58 11.45
CA GLU A 215 -2.27 -18.60 11.25
C GLU A 215 -1.74 -17.19 11.49
N VAL A 216 -1.77 -16.36 10.47
CA VAL A 216 -1.41 -14.95 10.58
C VAL A 216 -2.69 -14.10 10.51
N THR A 217 -2.87 -13.28 11.53
CA THR A 217 -4.06 -12.41 11.69
C THR A 217 -3.63 -10.96 11.66
N PHE A 218 -4.25 -10.19 10.77
CA PHE A 218 -4.14 -8.74 10.69
C PHE A 218 -5.40 -8.13 11.29
N THR A 219 -5.25 -7.23 12.25
CA THR A 219 -6.34 -6.45 12.84
C THR A 219 -6.02 -4.96 12.69
N ILE A 220 -6.95 -4.20 12.13
CA ILE A 220 -6.87 -2.74 12.10
C ILE A 220 -8.03 -2.23 12.95
N ASP A 221 -7.73 -1.44 13.96
CA ASP A 221 -8.74 -0.84 14.81
C ASP A 221 -9.38 0.42 14.17
N ALA A 222 -10.36 1.01 14.86
CA ALA A 222 -11.03 2.24 14.41
C ALA A 222 -10.11 3.48 14.34
N ASN A 223 -8.93 3.42 14.94
CA ASN A 223 -7.91 4.49 14.90
C ASN A 223 -6.85 4.25 13.82
N GLY A 224 -6.98 3.15 13.04
CA GLY A 224 -6.00 2.79 12.02
C GLY A 224 -4.73 2.13 12.57
N ILE A 225 -4.73 1.71 13.85
CA ILE A 225 -3.60 0.98 14.44
C ILE A 225 -3.64 -0.46 13.93
N VAL A 226 -2.53 -0.90 13.35
CA VAL A 226 -2.38 -2.24 12.80
C VAL A 226 -1.72 -3.15 13.83
N ASN A 227 -2.39 -4.23 14.18
CA ASN A 227 -1.85 -5.33 14.96
C ASN A 227 -1.73 -6.58 14.09
N VAL A 228 -0.56 -7.20 14.09
CA VAL A 228 -0.31 -8.44 13.33
C VAL A 228 0.17 -9.51 14.28
N SER A 229 -0.55 -10.63 14.34
CA SER A 229 -0.17 -11.79 15.14
C SER A 229 0.02 -13.02 14.27
N ALA A 230 0.95 -13.87 14.68
CA ALA A 230 1.17 -15.18 14.08
C ALA A 230 1.10 -16.26 15.15
N MET A 231 0.39 -17.34 14.88
CA MET A 231 0.21 -18.45 15.79
C MET A 231 0.41 -19.79 15.08
N ASP A 232 1.25 -20.64 15.63
CA ASP A 232 1.34 -22.04 15.23
C ASP A 232 0.15 -22.80 15.83
N LYS A 233 -0.71 -23.36 14.97
CA LYS A 233 -1.94 -24.07 15.38
C LYS A 233 -1.66 -25.38 16.11
N ASP A 234 -0.52 -26.00 15.87
CA ASP A 234 -0.15 -27.26 16.51
C ASP A 234 0.43 -27.05 17.92
N THR A 235 1.26 -26.03 18.11
CA THR A 235 1.93 -25.76 19.40
C THR A 235 1.24 -24.70 20.25
N GLY A 236 0.33 -23.90 19.66
CA GLY A 236 -0.30 -22.74 20.29
C GLY A 236 0.67 -21.57 20.53
N LYS A 237 1.92 -21.66 20.08
CA LYS A 237 2.89 -20.55 20.19
C LYS A 237 2.42 -19.38 19.37
N ARG A 238 2.40 -18.19 20.00
CA ARG A 238 1.96 -16.94 19.40
C ARG A 238 3.01 -15.85 19.58
N GLN A 239 3.12 -14.99 18.59
CA GLN A 239 3.90 -13.75 18.63
C GLN A 239 3.13 -12.68 17.88
N GLU A 240 3.29 -11.43 18.31
CA GLU A 240 2.59 -10.31 17.69
C GLU A 240 3.45 -9.04 17.62
N ILE A 241 3.07 -8.15 16.73
CA ILE A 241 3.63 -6.80 16.62
C ILE A 241 2.49 -5.79 16.48
N THR A 242 2.62 -4.65 17.18
CA THR A 242 1.71 -3.51 17.01
C THR A 242 2.43 -2.41 16.26
N ILE A 243 1.86 -1.96 15.15
CA ILE A 243 2.39 -0.94 14.28
C ILE A 243 1.58 0.34 14.51
N GLN A 244 2.22 1.33 15.13
CA GLN A 244 1.60 2.63 15.41
C GLN A 244 1.81 3.60 14.25
N GLY A 245 0.99 4.66 14.19
CA GLY A 245 0.90 5.59 13.06
C GLY A 245 2.19 6.34 12.65
N SER A 246 3.25 6.31 13.48
CA SER A 246 4.57 6.88 13.14
C SER A 246 5.30 6.16 12.01
N SER A 247 4.88 4.94 11.67
CA SER A 247 5.40 4.15 10.53
C SER A 247 4.57 4.31 9.26
N ASN A 248 3.48 5.07 9.29
CA ASN A 248 2.62 5.26 8.13
C ASN A 248 3.34 6.07 7.04
N MET A 249 2.99 5.78 5.81
CA MET A 249 3.49 6.52 4.64
C MET A 249 2.86 7.92 4.60
N SER A 250 3.62 8.92 4.15
CA SER A 250 3.08 10.23 3.81
C SER A 250 2.13 10.12 2.62
N ARG A 251 1.30 11.13 2.41
CA ARG A 251 0.37 11.17 1.28
C ARG A 251 1.10 11.05 -0.07
N GLU A 252 2.22 11.74 -0.22
CA GLU A 252 3.04 11.68 -1.43
C GLU A 252 3.64 10.30 -1.65
N GLU A 253 4.02 9.62 -0.59
CA GLU A 253 4.52 8.24 -0.65
C GLU A 253 3.41 7.26 -1.06
N ILE A 254 2.18 7.44 -0.54
CA ILE A 254 1.01 6.62 -0.90
C ILE A 254 0.69 6.81 -2.39
N GLU A 255 0.58 8.05 -2.86
CA GLU A 255 0.28 8.36 -4.25
C GLU A 255 1.37 7.84 -5.19
N ARG A 256 2.64 7.96 -4.78
CA ARG A 256 3.76 7.39 -5.53
C ARG A 256 3.67 5.87 -5.61
N ALA A 257 3.42 5.18 -4.49
CA ALA A 257 3.29 3.73 -4.45
C ALA A 257 2.18 3.21 -5.38
N VAL A 258 1.04 3.90 -5.42
CA VAL A 258 -0.08 3.55 -6.32
C VAL A 258 0.30 3.77 -7.79
N ARG A 259 0.93 4.93 -8.12
CA ARG A 259 1.38 5.20 -9.51
C ARG A 259 2.43 4.22 -9.97
N GLU A 260 3.44 3.92 -9.14
CA GLU A 260 4.48 2.95 -9.45
C GLU A 260 3.89 1.55 -9.67
N ALA A 261 2.92 1.12 -8.87
CA ALA A 261 2.25 -0.16 -9.06
C ALA A 261 1.52 -0.23 -10.42
N GLN A 262 0.90 0.85 -10.87
CA GLN A 262 0.27 0.92 -12.19
C GLN A 262 1.29 0.94 -13.32
N GLN A 263 2.34 1.75 -13.17
CA GLN A 263 3.40 1.91 -14.19
C GLN A 263 4.15 0.62 -14.46
N TYR A 264 4.47 -0.14 -13.41
CA TYR A 264 5.26 -1.36 -13.49
C TYR A 264 4.44 -2.64 -13.48
N ALA A 265 3.12 -2.56 -13.65
CA ALA A 265 2.21 -3.70 -13.53
C ALA A 265 2.60 -4.90 -14.41
N ALA A 266 3.04 -4.66 -15.66
CA ALA A 266 3.45 -5.72 -16.58
C ALA A 266 4.79 -6.39 -16.16
N GLU A 267 5.76 -5.61 -15.68
CA GLU A 267 7.03 -6.11 -15.18
C GLU A 267 6.82 -6.90 -13.89
N ASP A 268 5.99 -6.39 -12.99
CA ASP A 268 5.62 -7.03 -11.74
C ASP A 268 4.88 -8.35 -11.93
N ALA A 269 3.99 -8.42 -12.92
CA ALA A 269 3.30 -9.65 -13.26
C ALA A 269 4.28 -10.74 -13.72
N ARG A 270 5.30 -10.37 -14.51
CA ARG A 270 6.37 -11.29 -14.92
C ARG A 270 7.21 -11.74 -13.71
N ALA A 271 7.68 -10.80 -12.89
CA ALA A 271 8.49 -11.11 -11.72
C ALA A 271 7.75 -12.05 -10.74
N ARG A 272 6.42 -11.85 -10.56
CA ARG A 272 5.59 -12.74 -9.76
C ARG A 272 5.46 -14.13 -10.38
N ALA A 273 5.25 -14.21 -11.69
CA ALA A 273 5.18 -15.48 -12.41
C ALA A 273 6.50 -16.26 -12.30
N ASP A 274 7.63 -15.60 -12.48
CA ASP A 274 8.96 -16.20 -12.35
C ASP A 274 9.21 -16.74 -10.92
N ALA A 275 8.79 -15.98 -9.88
CA ALA A 275 8.89 -16.42 -8.50
C ALA A 275 7.99 -17.65 -8.22
N GLN A 276 6.79 -17.69 -8.77
CA GLN A 276 5.88 -18.85 -8.63
C GLN A 276 6.44 -20.10 -9.31
N VAL A 277 7.03 -19.95 -10.50
CA VAL A 277 7.67 -21.08 -11.21
C VAL A 277 8.88 -21.60 -10.43
N SER A 278 9.69 -20.72 -9.87
CA SER A 278 10.82 -21.10 -9.01
C SER A 278 10.37 -21.88 -7.78
N ASP A 279 9.33 -21.41 -7.08
CA ASP A 279 8.77 -22.07 -5.91
C ASP A 279 8.16 -23.46 -6.25
N ARG A 280 7.44 -23.55 -7.37
CA ARG A 280 6.92 -24.83 -7.89
C ARG A 280 8.07 -25.83 -8.11
N LEU A 281 9.13 -25.38 -8.79
CA LEU A 281 10.26 -26.23 -9.10
C LEU A 281 11.03 -26.69 -7.86
N GLU A 282 11.23 -25.78 -6.89
CA GLU A 282 11.84 -26.13 -5.59
C GLU A 282 10.98 -27.12 -4.81
N SER A 283 9.66 -26.95 -4.84
CA SER A 283 8.71 -27.86 -4.20
C SER A 283 8.78 -29.28 -4.80
N LEU A 284 8.84 -29.36 -6.13
CA LEU A 284 8.99 -30.64 -6.84
C LEU A 284 10.34 -31.30 -6.57
N LEU A 285 11.43 -30.53 -6.49
CA LEU A 285 12.75 -31.03 -6.11
C LEU A 285 12.74 -31.62 -4.71
N TYR A 286 12.08 -30.96 -3.77
CA TYR A 286 11.93 -31.51 -2.42
C TYR A 286 11.14 -32.82 -2.42
N ARG A 287 9.99 -32.86 -3.10
CA ARG A 287 9.15 -34.06 -3.22
C ARG A 287 9.90 -35.23 -3.89
N SER A 288 10.74 -34.91 -4.87
CA SER A 288 11.55 -35.93 -5.58
C SER A 288 12.54 -36.69 -4.63
N GLU A 289 13.09 -35.99 -3.63
CA GLU A 289 14.00 -36.62 -2.65
C GLU A 289 13.30 -37.64 -1.74
N GLU A 290 12.03 -37.40 -1.41
CA GLU A 290 11.22 -38.37 -0.63
C GLU A 290 10.81 -39.56 -1.46
N ILE A 291 10.34 -39.34 -2.68
CA ILE A 291 9.87 -40.40 -3.59
C ILE A 291 11.03 -41.28 -4.04
N ARG A 292 12.23 -40.73 -4.26
CA ARG A 292 13.45 -41.44 -4.67
C ARG A 292 13.76 -42.67 -3.81
N LYS A 293 13.41 -42.62 -2.52
CA LYS A 293 13.66 -43.71 -1.57
C LYS A 293 12.84 -44.98 -1.87
N ARG A 294 11.72 -44.81 -2.55
CA ARG A 294 10.75 -45.86 -2.86
C ARG A 294 10.86 -46.40 -4.31
N MET A 295 11.64 -45.75 -5.17
CA MET A 295 11.80 -46.08 -6.59
C MET A 295 12.77 -47.20 -6.85
N ASP A 296 12.57 -47.95 -7.95
CA ASP A 296 13.51 -48.94 -8.46
C ASP A 296 14.73 -48.26 -9.13
N LYS A 297 15.69 -49.09 -9.61
CA LYS A 297 16.96 -48.60 -10.14
C LYS A 297 16.81 -47.78 -11.45
N GLU A 298 15.89 -48.16 -12.32
CA GLU A 298 15.71 -47.49 -13.59
C GLU A 298 14.95 -46.14 -13.42
N GLN A 299 13.92 -46.17 -12.60
CA GLN A 299 13.16 -44.99 -12.22
C GLN A 299 14.01 -43.94 -11.48
N ARG A 300 14.92 -44.41 -10.56
CA ARG A 300 15.88 -43.50 -9.91
C ARG A 300 16.77 -42.77 -10.92
N LYS A 301 17.22 -43.47 -11.98
CA LYS A 301 18.07 -42.88 -13.01
C LYS A 301 17.33 -41.77 -13.78
N GLN A 302 16.08 -42.02 -14.15
CA GLN A 302 15.23 -41.01 -14.82
C GLN A 302 14.96 -39.80 -13.91
N LEU A 303 14.66 -40.06 -12.62
CA LEU A 303 14.47 -39.01 -11.63
C LEU A 303 15.74 -38.17 -11.42
N ASP A 304 16.89 -38.80 -11.29
CA ASP A 304 18.19 -38.13 -11.08
C ASP A 304 18.55 -37.22 -12.27
N GLU A 305 18.24 -37.60 -13.52
CA GLU A 305 18.41 -36.77 -14.72
C GLU A 305 17.45 -35.56 -14.69
N ALA A 306 16.19 -35.77 -14.36
CA ALA A 306 15.19 -34.68 -14.24
C ALA A 306 15.58 -33.71 -13.12
N VAL A 307 16.00 -34.21 -11.95
CA VAL A 307 16.49 -33.41 -10.81
C VAL A 307 17.71 -32.58 -11.21
N LYS A 308 18.66 -33.16 -11.96
CA LYS A 308 19.85 -32.44 -12.46
C LYS A 308 19.47 -31.30 -13.38
N THR A 309 18.51 -31.54 -14.29
CA THR A 309 17.98 -30.50 -15.21
C THR A 309 17.27 -29.42 -14.44
N ALA A 310 16.41 -29.77 -13.47
CA ALA A 310 15.70 -28.83 -12.62
C ALA A 310 16.64 -27.91 -11.80
N ARG A 311 17.68 -28.49 -11.19
CA ARG A 311 18.70 -27.72 -10.46
C ARG A 311 19.51 -26.78 -11.36
N ARG A 312 19.72 -27.15 -12.66
CA ARG A 312 20.35 -26.27 -13.62
C ARG A 312 19.45 -25.11 -14.00
N ALA A 313 18.19 -25.38 -14.31
CA ALA A 313 17.20 -24.36 -14.65
C ALA A 313 17.05 -23.30 -13.54
N LEU A 314 17.00 -23.72 -12.25
CA LEU A 314 16.98 -22.80 -11.11
C LEU A 314 18.21 -21.88 -11.05
N ARG A 315 19.39 -22.37 -11.45
CA ARG A 315 20.61 -21.53 -11.47
C ARG A 315 20.61 -20.52 -12.60
N HIS A 316 20.03 -20.87 -13.76
CA HIS A 316 19.93 -19.98 -14.93
C HIS A 316 18.86 -18.91 -14.73
N LYS A 317 17.84 -19.16 -13.89
CA LYS A 317 16.70 -18.26 -13.62
C LYS A 317 15.92 -17.89 -14.88
N ASP A 318 15.88 -18.74 -15.87
CA ASP A 318 15.02 -18.58 -17.04
C ASP A 318 13.69 -19.26 -16.80
N ALA A 319 12.58 -18.47 -16.88
CA ALA A 319 11.24 -18.96 -16.59
C ALA A 319 10.80 -20.10 -17.53
N GLY A 320 11.20 -20.06 -18.79
CA GLY A 320 10.87 -21.10 -19.77
C GLY A 320 11.59 -22.42 -19.43
N GLU A 321 12.88 -22.35 -19.15
CA GLU A 321 13.66 -23.53 -18.70
C GLU A 321 13.12 -24.10 -17.37
N MET A 322 12.76 -23.23 -16.41
CA MET A 322 12.20 -23.65 -15.13
C MET A 322 10.84 -24.33 -15.28
N ASN A 323 9.94 -23.80 -16.11
CA ASN A 323 8.64 -24.44 -16.39
C ASN A 323 8.81 -25.80 -17.04
N ALA A 324 9.60 -25.88 -18.10
CA ALA A 324 9.87 -27.14 -18.79
C ALA A 324 10.47 -28.20 -17.86
N ALA A 325 11.39 -27.78 -16.99
CA ALA A 325 12.00 -28.66 -15.99
C ALA A 325 11.00 -29.09 -14.89
N ALA A 326 10.09 -28.20 -14.50
CA ALA A 326 9.03 -28.52 -13.53
C ALA A 326 8.06 -29.55 -14.11
N ASP A 327 7.59 -29.35 -15.35
CA ASP A 327 6.69 -30.28 -16.02
C ASP A 327 7.33 -31.67 -16.24
N ALA A 328 8.61 -31.70 -16.64
CA ALA A 328 9.37 -32.95 -16.78
C ALA A 328 9.53 -33.68 -15.45
N LEU A 329 9.83 -32.96 -14.37
CA LEU A 329 9.99 -33.54 -13.06
C LEU A 329 8.65 -34.03 -12.47
N GLU A 330 7.58 -33.27 -12.70
CA GLU A 330 6.21 -33.65 -12.29
C GLU A 330 5.72 -34.91 -13.02
N ALA A 331 6.01 -35.03 -14.31
CA ALA A 331 5.68 -36.23 -15.10
C ALA A 331 6.38 -37.48 -14.53
N VAL A 332 7.66 -37.39 -14.15
CA VAL A 332 8.40 -38.52 -13.56
C VAL A 332 7.88 -38.86 -12.15
N ILE A 333 7.47 -37.86 -11.36
CA ILE A 333 6.88 -38.04 -10.03
C ILE A 333 5.46 -38.64 -10.16
N GLY A 334 4.63 -38.14 -11.08
CA GLY A 334 3.22 -38.51 -11.25
C GLY A 334 3.02 -39.95 -11.73
N THR A 335 3.96 -40.51 -12.49
CA THR A 335 3.92 -41.93 -12.88
C THR A 335 4.02 -42.88 -11.69
N GLN A 336 4.54 -42.43 -10.55
CA GLN A 336 4.64 -43.22 -9.32
C GLN A 336 3.39 -43.16 -8.42
N ASP A 337 2.78 -41.99 -8.29
CA ASP A 337 1.55 -41.81 -7.50
C ASP A 337 0.40 -42.68 -8.06
N THR A 338 0.40 -42.94 -9.38
CA THR A 338 -0.54 -43.85 -10.03
C THR A 338 -0.21 -45.34 -9.83
N ALA A 339 1.08 -45.68 -9.67
CA ALA A 339 1.48 -47.05 -9.42
C ALA A 339 1.25 -47.46 -7.95
N ASP A 340 1.49 -46.57 -6.98
CA ASP A 340 1.23 -46.80 -5.55
C ASP A 340 -0.30 -46.87 -5.22
N ASN A 341 -1.16 -46.21 -5.99
CA ASN A 341 -2.63 -46.29 -5.84
C ASN A 341 -3.24 -47.54 -6.54
N ALA A 342 -2.49 -48.28 -7.32
CA ALA A 342 -2.94 -49.47 -8.03
C ALA A 342 -2.52 -50.82 -7.35
N MET A 343 -1.80 -50.76 -6.24
CA MET A 343 -1.48 -51.88 -5.36
C MET A 343 -2.31 -51.80 -4.08
#